data_208d779d6a3129d3897fc349210ef038
#
_entry.id   208d779d6a3129d3897fc349210ef038
#
_cell.length_a   1.000
_cell.length_b   1.000
_cell.length_c   1.000
_cell.angle_alpha   90.00
_cell.angle_beta   90.00
_cell.angle_gamma   90.00
#
_symmetry.space_group_name_H-M   'P 1'
#
loop_
_entity.id
_entity.type
_entity.pdbx_description
1 polymer ?
#
loop_
_entity_poly.entity_id
_entity_poly.type
_entity_poly.pdbx_seq_one_letter_code
_entity_poly.pdbx_strand_id
1 'polypeptide(L)'
;MYTNKVKRIAAVHDLSGFGRVSLTVVIPILSSMGFQVCPLPTAVLSSHTQYPEFSILDLTDEMPRIIAEWKKLDVQFDAFYTGYLGAPRQVQIVSDFIDDFRQPDSLVVVDPVLGDNGRLYTNFDESMIREMRHLATKADVITPNLTELFYLMDKPYKADNTDEELKSYLRLLSDAGPQVVIITSVPVHEESHKTSVYAYNRVGDRYWKITCPYLPAHYPGTGDTFTSVITGALLQGDSLPIALDRATQFILSLIHI
;
A
#
# COMPACT_ATOMS: atom_id res chain seq x y z
N MET A 1 -24.09 -16.92 -20.87
CA MET A 1 -23.38 -15.66 -21.16
C MET A 1 -22.42 -15.43 -20.00
N TYR A 2 -21.12 -15.54 -20.20
CA TYR A 2 -20.12 -15.11 -19.22
C TYR A 2 -20.09 -13.59 -19.25
N THR A 3 -20.87 -12.93 -18.40
CA THR A 3 -20.69 -11.50 -18.12
C THR A 3 -19.47 -11.38 -17.22
N ASN A 4 -18.29 -11.36 -17.80
CA ASN A 4 -17.07 -11.00 -17.09
C ASN A 4 -17.18 -9.51 -16.75
N LYS A 5 -17.84 -9.20 -15.62
CA LYS A 5 -17.91 -7.82 -15.11
C LYS A 5 -16.49 -7.39 -14.78
N VAL A 6 -16.02 -6.32 -15.41
CA VAL A 6 -14.71 -5.74 -15.11
C VAL A 6 -14.68 -5.38 -13.62
N LYS A 7 -13.74 -5.95 -12.88
CA LYS A 7 -13.57 -5.65 -11.46
C LYS A 7 -13.14 -4.21 -11.25
N ARG A 8 -13.70 -3.56 -10.21
CA ARG A 8 -13.45 -2.16 -9.87
C ARG A 8 -12.61 -2.04 -8.63
N ILE A 9 -11.63 -1.13 -8.67
CA ILE A 9 -10.73 -0.84 -7.56
C ILE A 9 -10.89 0.63 -7.19
N ALA A 10 -11.31 0.91 -5.95
CA ALA A 10 -11.22 2.25 -5.38
C ALA A 10 -9.75 2.50 -5.00
N ALA A 11 -9.08 3.40 -5.72
CA ALA A 11 -7.69 3.75 -5.48
C ALA A 11 -7.60 5.11 -4.77
N VAL A 12 -7.18 5.08 -3.50
CA VAL A 12 -7.17 6.27 -2.62
C VAL A 12 -5.73 6.72 -2.40
N HIS A 13 -5.28 7.69 -3.19
CA HIS A 13 -3.90 8.21 -3.18
C HIS A 13 -3.91 9.67 -3.62
N ASP A 14 -2.78 10.37 -3.44
CA ASP A 14 -2.57 11.67 -4.11
C ASP A 14 -2.36 11.51 -5.63
N LEU A 15 -2.50 12.63 -6.32
CA LEU A 15 -2.18 12.77 -7.74
C LEU A 15 -1.03 13.76 -7.92
N SER A 16 0.16 13.28 -8.17
CA SER A 16 1.34 14.10 -8.48
C SER A 16 1.43 14.34 -9.99
N GLY A 17 1.43 15.61 -10.42
CA GLY A 17 1.47 15.98 -11.85
C GLY A 17 2.80 15.67 -12.52
N PHE A 18 3.90 15.77 -11.78
CA PHE A 18 5.24 15.42 -12.24
C PHE A 18 5.88 14.41 -11.27
N GLY A 19 6.42 13.33 -11.85
CA GLY A 19 6.96 12.18 -11.13
C GLY A 19 6.09 10.93 -11.31
N ARG A 20 6.66 9.78 -10.98
CA ARG A 20 5.98 8.47 -11.09
C ARG A 20 5.71 7.93 -9.71
N VAL A 21 4.65 8.43 -9.08
CA VAL A 21 4.21 8.05 -7.73
C VAL A 21 2.69 8.02 -7.65
N SER A 22 2.14 7.37 -6.65
CA SER A 22 0.73 7.41 -6.29
C SER A 22 -0.21 7.11 -7.48
N LEU A 23 -1.26 7.87 -7.72
CA LEU A 23 -2.24 7.60 -8.81
C LEU A 23 -1.61 7.52 -10.19
N THR A 24 -0.51 8.24 -10.47
CA THR A 24 0.18 8.18 -11.77
C THR A 24 0.87 6.83 -12.02
N VAL A 25 1.08 6.04 -10.98
CA VAL A 25 1.60 4.66 -11.02
C VAL A 25 0.46 3.65 -10.91
N VAL A 26 -0.42 3.84 -9.94
CA VAL A 26 -1.51 2.90 -9.61
C VAL A 26 -2.46 2.72 -10.79
N ILE A 27 -2.90 3.82 -11.42
CA ILE A 27 -3.86 3.77 -12.52
C ILE A 27 -3.32 2.96 -13.71
N PRO A 28 -2.15 3.27 -14.30
CA PRO A 28 -1.68 2.53 -15.47
C PRO A 28 -1.39 1.06 -15.18
N ILE A 29 -0.84 0.72 -14.00
CA ILE A 29 -0.55 -0.67 -13.64
C ILE A 29 -1.84 -1.47 -13.54
N LEU A 30 -2.78 -1.06 -12.70
CA LEU A 30 -4.01 -1.81 -12.48
C LEU A 30 -4.91 -1.82 -13.73
N SER A 31 -4.93 -0.74 -14.52
CA SER A 31 -5.67 -0.71 -15.79
C SER A 31 -5.06 -1.69 -16.79
N SER A 32 -3.73 -1.80 -16.89
CA SER A 32 -3.07 -2.78 -17.76
C SER A 32 -3.31 -4.23 -17.33
N MET A 33 -3.60 -4.45 -16.04
CA MET A 33 -4.01 -5.75 -15.49
C MET A 33 -5.50 -6.07 -15.72
N GLY A 34 -6.25 -5.18 -16.36
CA GLY A 34 -7.65 -5.41 -16.76
C GLY A 34 -8.69 -4.92 -15.74
N PHE A 35 -8.33 -4.06 -14.79
CA PHE A 35 -9.23 -3.51 -13.80
C PHE A 35 -9.75 -2.12 -14.19
N GLN A 36 -10.96 -1.79 -13.76
CA GLN A 36 -11.45 -0.42 -13.74
C GLN A 36 -10.97 0.26 -12.47
N VAL A 37 -9.99 1.15 -12.59
CA VAL A 37 -9.53 1.96 -11.45
C VAL A 37 -10.45 3.15 -11.27
N CYS A 38 -10.97 3.33 -10.06
CA CYS A 38 -11.82 4.44 -9.65
C CYS A 38 -11.01 5.30 -8.65
N PRO A 39 -10.34 6.37 -9.11
CA PRO A 39 -9.49 7.17 -8.24
C PRO A 39 -10.30 8.04 -7.29
N LEU A 40 -9.95 7.99 -5.99
CA LEU A 40 -10.35 8.94 -4.96
C LEU A 40 -9.10 9.75 -4.57
N PRO A 41 -8.84 10.91 -5.23
CA PRO A 41 -7.64 11.65 -4.97
C PRO A 41 -7.70 12.34 -3.60
N THR A 42 -6.62 12.21 -2.81
CA THR A 42 -6.46 12.84 -1.49
C THR A 42 -5.90 14.25 -1.59
N ALA A 43 -5.09 14.48 -2.61
CA ALA A 43 -4.53 15.79 -2.96
C ALA A 43 -4.12 15.80 -4.44
N VAL A 44 -3.97 17.00 -5.00
CA VAL A 44 -3.31 17.20 -6.29
C VAL A 44 -2.03 18.00 -6.04
N LEU A 45 -0.89 17.46 -6.48
CA LEU A 45 0.41 18.10 -6.35
C LEU A 45 0.98 18.44 -7.74
N SER A 46 1.71 19.55 -7.83
CA SER A 46 2.45 19.88 -9.07
C SER A 46 3.54 18.85 -9.38
N SER A 47 4.20 18.35 -8.32
CA SER A 47 5.22 17.30 -8.36
C SER A 47 5.21 16.54 -7.03
N HIS A 48 5.85 15.36 -6.94
CA HIS A 48 5.93 14.64 -5.68
C HIS A 48 6.82 15.39 -4.65
N THR A 49 6.61 15.07 -3.37
CA THR A 49 7.15 15.79 -2.21
C THR A 49 8.68 15.73 -2.05
N GLN A 50 9.40 15.00 -2.86
CA GLN A 50 10.87 14.96 -2.84
C GLN A 50 11.51 16.11 -3.63
N TYR A 51 10.74 16.85 -4.43
CA TYR A 51 11.21 18.09 -5.02
C TYR A 51 11.23 19.21 -3.97
N PRO A 52 12.21 20.13 -4.04
CA PRO A 52 12.37 21.20 -3.04
C PRO A 52 11.15 22.10 -2.92
N GLU A 53 10.46 22.31 -4.04
CA GLU A 53 9.28 23.16 -4.12
C GLU A 53 8.17 22.43 -4.91
N PHE A 54 6.98 22.46 -4.39
CA PHE A 54 5.76 21.95 -5.05
C PHE A 54 4.54 22.72 -4.56
N SER A 55 3.52 22.79 -5.40
CA SER A 55 2.19 23.25 -4.97
C SER A 55 1.33 22.03 -4.64
N ILE A 56 0.44 22.21 -3.66
CA ILE A 56 -0.50 21.19 -3.22
C ILE A 56 -1.90 21.78 -3.11
N LEU A 57 -2.87 21.06 -3.65
CA LEU A 57 -4.29 21.27 -3.41
C LEU A 57 -4.79 20.08 -2.59
N ASP A 58 -5.08 20.32 -1.32
CA ASP A 58 -5.67 19.33 -0.42
C ASP A 58 -7.12 19.07 -0.80
N LEU A 59 -7.53 17.81 -0.90
CA LEU A 59 -8.89 17.41 -1.29
C LEU A 59 -9.68 16.79 -0.13
N THR A 60 -9.24 16.95 1.11
CA THR A 60 -9.88 16.38 2.30
C THR A 60 -11.39 16.67 2.36
N ASP A 61 -11.80 17.89 2.01
CA ASP A 61 -13.23 18.28 2.04
C ASP A 61 -14.01 17.79 0.81
N GLU A 62 -13.33 17.47 -0.30
CA GLU A 62 -13.96 16.94 -1.51
C GLU A 62 -14.14 15.40 -1.46
N MET A 63 -13.29 14.68 -0.74
CA MET A 63 -13.39 13.22 -0.64
C MET A 63 -14.79 12.75 -0.21
N PRO A 64 -15.40 13.28 0.87
CA PRO A 64 -16.76 12.88 1.27
C PRO A 64 -17.82 13.20 0.21
N ARG A 65 -17.65 14.28 -0.58
CA ARG A 65 -18.58 14.64 -1.64
C ARG A 65 -18.52 13.63 -2.79
N ILE A 66 -17.32 13.24 -3.21
CA ILE A 66 -17.11 12.20 -4.23
C ILE A 66 -17.73 10.88 -3.76
N ILE A 67 -17.46 10.47 -2.53
CA ILE A 67 -17.99 9.24 -1.92
C ILE A 67 -19.52 9.26 -1.89
N ALA A 68 -20.12 10.42 -1.53
CA ALA A 68 -21.57 10.57 -1.51
C ALA A 68 -22.21 10.42 -2.92
N GLU A 69 -21.55 10.93 -3.97
CA GLU A 69 -22.01 10.72 -5.33
C GLU A 69 -21.88 9.24 -5.77
N TRP A 70 -20.79 8.57 -5.42
CA TRP A 70 -20.65 7.13 -5.67
C TRP A 70 -21.71 6.30 -4.95
N LYS A 71 -22.12 6.71 -3.75
CA LYS A 71 -23.21 6.06 -3.01
C LYS A 71 -24.56 6.23 -3.73
N LYS A 72 -24.84 7.41 -4.28
CA LYS A 72 -26.06 7.65 -5.09
C LYS A 72 -26.07 6.85 -6.39
N LEU A 73 -24.89 6.62 -6.98
CA LEU A 73 -24.73 5.82 -8.20
C LEU A 73 -24.71 4.31 -7.93
N ASP A 74 -24.85 3.87 -6.68
CA ASP A 74 -24.74 2.46 -6.26
C ASP A 74 -23.45 1.79 -6.78
N VAL A 75 -22.33 2.51 -6.72
CA VAL A 75 -21.04 1.99 -7.16
C VAL A 75 -20.57 0.90 -6.19
N GLN A 76 -20.18 -0.24 -6.71
CA GLN A 76 -19.62 -1.34 -5.93
C GLN A 76 -18.15 -1.55 -6.31
N PHE A 77 -17.33 -1.86 -5.32
CA PHE A 77 -15.90 -2.08 -5.48
C PHE A 77 -15.51 -3.52 -5.12
N ASP A 78 -14.72 -4.14 -6.00
CA ASP A 78 -14.11 -5.45 -5.73
C ASP A 78 -12.86 -5.31 -4.88
N ALA A 79 -12.24 -4.12 -4.85
CA ALA A 79 -11.14 -3.80 -3.93
C ALA A 79 -11.07 -2.32 -3.57
N PHE A 80 -10.44 -2.08 -2.42
CA PHE A 80 -9.96 -0.77 -1.95
C PHE A 80 -8.45 -0.85 -1.84
N TYR A 81 -7.76 0.11 -2.43
CA TYR A 81 -6.31 0.22 -2.30
C TYR A 81 -5.95 1.64 -1.88
N THR A 82 -5.34 1.77 -0.71
CA THR A 82 -4.93 3.05 -0.13
C THR A 82 -3.42 3.17 -0.08
N GLY A 83 -2.89 4.35 -0.37
CA GLY A 83 -1.51 4.72 -0.21
C GLY A 83 -1.37 5.98 0.63
N TYR A 84 -0.68 7.01 0.11
CA TYR A 84 -0.44 8.23 0.86
C TYR A 84 -1.73 8.98 1.21
N LEU A 85 -1.93 9.20 2.51
CA LEU A 85 -2.99 10.01 3.10
C LEU A 85 -2.33 11.16 3.88
N GLY A 86 -2.65 12.41 3.51
CA GLY A 86 -1.94 13.59 3.98
C GLY A 86 -2.27 14.04 5.41
N ALA A 87 -3.36 13.51 6.01
CA ALA A 87 -3.84 13.96 7.32
C ALA A 87 -4.66 12.85 8.02
N PRO A 88 -4.71 12.85 9.37
CA PRO A 88 -5.54 11.91 10.15
C PRO A 88 -7.01 11.92 9.73
N ARG A 89 -7.56 13.09 9.39
CA ARG A 89 -8.94 13.21 8.92
C ARG A 89 -9.18 12.44 7.60
N GLN A 90 -8.20 12.42 6.70
CA GLN A 90 -8.31 11.60 5.48
C GLN A 90 -8.35 10.11 5.80
N VAL A 91 -7.53 9.67 6.77
CA VAL A 91 -7.54 8.27 7.22
C VAL A 91 -8.93 7.88 7.78
N GLN A 92 -9.55 8.75 8.58
CA GLN A 92 -10.91 8.53 9.10
C GLN A 92 -11.95 8.46 7.97
N ILE A 93 -11.91 9.40 7.00
CA ILE A 93 -12.80 9.39 5.83
C ILE A 93 -12.67 8.08 5.05
N VAL A 94 -11.44 7.60 4.84
CA VAL A 94 -11.18 6.35 4.12
C VAL A 94 -11.66 5.13 4.92
N SER A 95 -11.46 5.16 6.23
CA SER A 95 -11.97 4.11 7.14
C SER A 95 -13.49 3.98 7.04
N ASP A 96 -14.22 5.11 7.09
CA ASP A 96 -15.67 5.14 6.96
C ASP A 96 -16.12 4.74 5.55
N PHE A 97 -15.39 5.17 4.51
CA PHE A 97 -15.65 4.79 3.13
C PHE A 97 -15.55 3.27 2.92
N ILE A 98 -14.53 2.63 3.51
CA ILE A 98 -14.38 1.17 3.47
C ILE A 98 -15.57 0.50 4.18
N ASP A 99 -15.94 0.95 5.37
CA ASP A 99 -17.07 0.39 6.12
C ASP A 99 -18.40 0.51 5.35
N ASP A 100 -18.63 1.64 4.68
CA ASP A 100 -19.85 1.92 3.93
C ASP A 100 -19.99 1.10 2.63
N PHE A 101 -18.88 0.78 1.96
CA PHE A 101 -18.89 0.20 0.61
C PHE A 101 -18.34 -1.22 0.51
N ARG A 102 -17.65 -1.72 1.55
CA ARG A 102 -17.05 -3.06 1.54
C ARG A 102 -18.13 -4.12 1.41
N GLN A 103 -17.96 -4.99 0.41
CA GLN A 103 -18.75 -6.21 0.24
C GLN A 103 -18.00 -7.40 0.87
N PRO A 104 -18.67 -8.54 1.14
CA PRO A 104 -18.03 -9.72 1.73
C PRO A 104 -16.80 -10.22 0.97
N ASP A 105 -16.79 -10.07 -0.35
CA ASP A 105 -15.70 -10.51 -1.23
C ASP A 105 -14.75 -9.37 -1.65
N SER A 106 -14.94 -8.15 -1.13
CA SER A 106 -14.05 -7.03 -1.42
C SER A 106 -12.70 -7.20 -0.73
N LEU A 107 -11.61 -7.00 -1.48
CA LEU A 107 -10.24 -6.99 -0.96
C LEU A 107 -9.86 -5.59 -0.48
N VAL A 108 -9.41 -5.45 0.75
CA VAL A 108 -8.89 -4.19 1.31
C VAL A 108 -7.36 -4.27 1.43
N VAL A 109 -6.67 -3.46 0.65
CA VAL A 109 -5.20 -3.35 0.66
C VAL A 109 -4.80 -1.98 1.19
N VAL A 110 -4.02 -1.96 2.25
CA VAL A 110 -3.51 -0.72 2.86
C VAL A 110 -1.99 -0.70 2.75
N ASP A 111 -1.47 0.25 1.99
CA ASP A 111 -0.07 0.64 2.06
C ASP A 111 0.04 1.75 3.13
N PRO A 112 0.62 1.44 4.30
CA PRO A 112 0.55 2.35 5.45
C PRO A 112 1.63 3.42 5.40
N VAL A 113 1.61 4.23 4.35
CA VAL A 113 2.63 5.25 4.04
C VAL A 113 2.79 6.24 5.20
N LEU A 114 3.77 6.00 6.07
CA LEU A 114 4.06 6.81 7.26
C LEU A 114 5.48 7.41 7.25
N GLY A 115 6.45 6.71 6.70
CA GLY A 115 7.83 7.15 6.77
C GLY A 115 8.81 6.18 6.14
N ASP A 116 10.10 6.53 6.20
CA ASP A 116 11.19 5.72 5.66
C ASP A 116 12.48 5.95 6.46
N ASN A 117 13.43 4.99 6.40
CA ASN A 117 14.74 5.07 7.06
C ASN A 117 14.67 5.39 8.57
N GLY A 118 13.70 4.82 9.27
CA GLY A 118 13.48 5.00 10.71
C GLY A 118 12.84 6.33 11.09
N ARG A 119 12.33 7.12 10.14
CA ARG A 119 11.77 8.46 10.40
C ARG A 119 10.39 8.60 9.77
N LEU A 120 9.50 9.29 10.49
CA LEU A 120 8.23 9.75 9.93
C LEU A 120 8.47 10.80 8.84
N TYR A 121 7.56 10.87 7.89
CA TYR A 121 7.49 12.02 7.00
C TYR A 121 7.20 13.30 7.77
N THR A 122 7.73 14.42 7.30
CA THR A 122 7.81 15.70 8.04
C THR A 122 6.47 16.26 8.51
N ASN A 123 5.37 15.88 7.86
CA ASN A 123 4.03 16.40 8.18
C ASN A 123 3.23 15.44 9.09
N PHE A 124 3.82 14.34 9.54
CA PHE A 124 3.15 13.33 10.33
C PHE A 124 3.55 13.37 11.79
N ASP A 125 2.60 13.03 12.66
CA ASP A 125 2.74 12.97 14.10
C ASP A 125 2.07 11.71 14.66
N GLU A 126 2.04 11.61 15.99
CA GLU A 126 1.40 10.49 16.71
C GLU A 126 -0.09 10.30 16.37
N SER A 127 -0.80 11.38 15.99
CA SER A 127 -2.20 11.26 15.60
C SER A 127 -2.34 10.52 14.27
N MET A 128 -1.45 10.77 13.33
CA MET A 128 -1.40 10.06 12.05
C MET A 128 -1.08 8.58 12.24
N ILE A 129 -0.11 8.25 13.09
CA ILE A 129 0.26 6.87 13.40
C ILE A 129 -0.94 6.13 13.99
N ARG A 130 -1.64 6.74 14.95
CA ARG A 130 -2.81 6.12 15.60
C ARG A 130 -3.93 5.82 14.61
N GLU A 131 -4.28 6.79 13.76
CA GLU A 131 -5.32 6.59 12.76
C GLU A 131 -4.91 5.53 11.72
N MET A 132 -3.65 5.54 11.27
CA MET A 132 -3.13 4.53 10.34
C MET A 132 -3.13 3.12 10.95
N ARG A 133 -2.79 2.97 12.23
CA ARG A 133 -2.93 1.70 12.96
C ARG A 133 -4.38 1.21 12.93
N HIS A 134 -5.33 2.11 13.16
CA HIS A 134 -6.75 1.75 13.09
C HIS A 134 -7.14 1.32 11.67
N LEU A 135 -6.76 2.06 10.64
CA LEU A 135 -7.04 1.69 9.25
C LEU A 135 -6.43 0.34 8.88
N ALA A 136 -5.19 0.07 9.31
CA ALA A 136 -4.49 -1.19 9.07
C ALA A 136 -5.25 -2.40 9.64
N THR A 137 -6.00 -2.24 10.75
CA THR A 137 -6.80 -3.35 11.30
C THR A 137 -7.99 -3.75 10.42
N LYS A 138 -8.43 -2.88 9.52
CA LYS A 138 -9.53 -3.14 8.57
C LYS A 138 -9.06 -3.80 7.27
N ALA A 139 -7.76 -3.82 7.04
CA ALA A 139 -7.17 -4.37 5.84
C ALA A 139 -7.19 -5.91 5.82
N ASP A 140 -7.31 -6.48 4.62
CA ASP A 140 -7.00 -7.88 4.36
C ASP A 140 -5.50 -8.06 4.13
N VAL A 141 -4.88 -7.08 3.48
CA VAL A 141 -3.45 -7.06 3.15
C VAL A 141 -2.84 -5.71 3.54
N ILE A 142 -1.69 -5.73 4.21
CA ILE A 142 -0.87 -4.53 4.44
C ILE A 142 0.55 -4.73 3.89
N THR A 143 1.16 -3.63 3.41
CA THR A 143 2.48 -3.65 2.75
C THR A 143 3.50 -2.69 3.38
N PRO A 144 3.68 -2.67 4.72
CA PRO A 144 4.60 -1.75 5.35
C PRO A 144 6.05 -1.99 4.92
N ASN A 145 6.83 -0.91 4.79
CA ASN A 145 8.27 -0.99 4.88
C ASN A 145 8.71 -1.23 6.34
N LEU A 146 10.02 -1.41 6.56
CA LEU A 146 10.52 -1.71 7.91
C LEU A 146 10.24 -0.57 8.91
N THR A 147 10.26 0.68 8.48
CA THR A 147 9.96 1.85 9.33
C THR A 147 8.49 1.86 9.75
N GLU A 148 7.61 1.68 8.81
CA GLU A 148 6.17 1.63 9.00
C GLU A 148 5.75 0.46 9.89
N LEU A 149 6.39 -0.71 9.71
CA LEU A 149 6.22 -1.87 10.57
C LEU A 149 6.39 -1.49 12.05
N PHE A 150 7.49 -0.80 12.39
CA PHE A 150 7.77 -0.42 13.76
C PHE A 150 6.79 0.63 14.31
N TYR A 151 6.39 1.61 13.49
CA TYR A 151 5.34 2.56 13.87
C TYR A 151 3.99 1.87 14.09
N LEU A 152 3.60 0.93 13.24
CA LEU A 152 2.35 0.18 13.41
C LEU A 152 2.36 -0.68 14.69
N MET A 153 3.50 -1.23 15.08
CA MET A 153 3.64 -2.03 16.29
C MET A 153 3.83 -1.22 17.58
N ASP A 154 3.98 0.09 17.49
CA ASP A 154 4.37 0.94 18.63
C ASP A 154 5.70 0.54 19.25
N LYS A 155 6.69 0.28 18.42
CA LYS A 155 8.03 -0.14 18.85
C LYS A 155 9.11 0.80 18.33
N PRO A 156 10.21 0.97 19.04
CA PRO A 156 11.38 1.68 18.53
C PRO A 156 11.91 1.02 17.26
N TYR A 157 12.27 1.85 16.27
CA TYR A 157 12.86 1.36 15.01
C TYR A 157 14.17 0.59 15.27
N LYS A 158 14.28 -0.56 14.60
CA LYS A 158 15.47 -1.40 14.60
C LYS A 158 15.82 -1.78 13.15
N ALA A 159 17.00 -1.41 12.69
CA ALA A 159 17.43 -1.71 11.32
C ALA A 159 17.82 -3.18 11.14
N ASP A 160 18.51 -3.74 12.14
CA ASP A 160 19.03 -5.11 12.11
C ASP A 160 18.05 -6.07 12.77
N ASN A 161 17.41 -6.91 11.96
CA ASN A 161 16.44 -7.88 12.45
C ASN A 161 16.80 -9.29 11.95
N THR A 162 16.66 -10.27 12.83
CA THR A 162 16.77 -11.68 12.44
C THR A 162 15.50 -12.15 11.71
N ASP A 163 15.61 -13.25 10.98
CA ASP A 163 14.45 -13.87 10.31
C ASP A 163 13.34 -14.25 11.32
N GLU A 164 13.71 -14.69 12.51
CA GLU A 164 12.78 -15.06 13.58
C GLU A 164 12.06 -13.84 14.15
N GLU A 165 12.78 -12.72 14.34
CA GLU A 165 12.17 -11.46 14.76
C GLU A 165 11.16 -10.97 13.72
N LEU A 166 11.53 -10.96 12.43
CA LEU A 166 10.65 -10.54 11.35
C LEU A 166 9.39 -11.43 11.28
N LYS A 167 9.54 -12.75 11.41
CA LYS A 167 8.38 -13.65 11.47
C LYS A 167 7.48 -13.34 12.66
N SER A 168 8.06 -13.03 13.83
CA SER A 168 7.28 -12.65 15.02
C SER A 168 6.51 -11.35 14.83
N TYR A 169 7.11 -10.35 14.15
CA TYR A 169 6.48 -9.06 13.84
C TYR A 169 5.35 -9.21 12.82
N LEU A 170 5.56 -9.99 11.77
CA LEU A 170 4.53 -10.32 10.78
C LEU A 170 3.30 -10.93 11.45
N ARG A 171 3.50 -11.90 12.36
CA ARG A 171 2.42 -12.53 13.11
C ARG A 171 1.72 -11.53 14.02
N LEU A 172 2.47 -10.72 14.77
CA LEU A 172 1.92 -9.71 15.68
C LEU A 172 0.99 -8.73 14.96
N LEU A 173 1.41 -8.22 13.78
CA LEU A 173 0.57 -7.33 12.98
C LEU A 173 -0.65 -8.06 12.40
N SER A 174 -0.49 -9.29 11.97
CA SER A 174 -1.60 -10.09 11.46
C SER A 174 -2.65 -10.39 12.54
N ASP A 175 -2.22 -10.62 13.77
CA ASP A 175 -3.13 -10.83 14.92
C ASP A 175 -3.92 -9.57 15.26
N ALA A 176 -3.43 -8.39 14.90
CA ALA A 176 -4.12 -7.11 15.08
C ALA A 176 -5.26 -6.87 14.06
N GLY A 177 -5.31 -7.59 12.94
CA GLY A 177 -6.39 -7.43 11.94
C GLY A 177 -6.08 -8.07 10.59
N PRO A 178 -5.10 -7.59 9.84
CA PRO A 178 -4.87 -8.02 8.46
C PRO A 178 -4.55 -9.51 8.37
N GLN A 179 -5.16 -10.19 7.39
CA GLN A 179 -4.89 -11.60 7.14
C GLN A 179 -3.49 -11.81 6.57
N VAL A 180 -3.06 -10.89 5.70
CA VAL A 180 -1.76 -10.94 5.02
C VAL A 180 -0.95 -9.70 5.39
N VAL A 181 0.28 -9.91 5.84
CA VAL A 181 1.26 -8.85 6.11
C VAL A 181 2.48 -9.06 5.23
N ILE A 182 2.90 -8.02 4.52
CA ILE A 182 4.05 -8.05 3.62
C ILE A 182 5.01 -6.93 4.02
N ILE A 183 6.19 -7.27 4.57
CA ILE A 183 7.23 -6.29 4.87
C ILE A 183 8.10 -6.14 3.63
N THR A 184 8.21 -4.92 3.13
CA THR A 184 9.01 -4.58 1.96
C THR A 184 10.38 -4.02 2.35
N SER A 185 11.34 -4.09 1.43
CA SER A 185 12.64 -3.41 1.52
C SER A 185 13.46 -3.75 2.78
N VAL A 186 13.44 -5.02 3.19
CA VAL A 186 14.25 -5.47 4.33
C VAL A 186 15.71 -5.67 3.88
N PRO A 187 16.69 -4.96 4.49
CA PRO A 187 18.10 -5.15 4.16
C PRO A 187 18.58 -6.58 4.47
N VAL A 188 19.48 -7.11 3.64
CA VAL A 188 20.17 -8.39 3.88
C VAL A 188 21.59 -8.07 4.36
N HIS A 189 21.86 -8.24 5.66
CA HIS A 189 23.11 -7.78 6.29
C HIS A 189 24.38 -8.48 5.79
N GLU A 190 24.27 -9.77 5.46
CA GLU A 190 25.41 -10.55 4.97
C GLU A 190 25.75 -10.25 3.50
N GLU A 191 24.86 -9.59 2.78
CA GLU A 191 24.99 -9.31 1.36
C GLU A 191 24.49 -7.89 1.05
N SER A 192 25.37 -6.90 1.09
CA SER A 192 25.08 -5.46 0.91
C SER A 192 24.38 -5.08 -0.42
N HIS A 193 24.29 -6.03 -1.35
CA HIS A 193 23.64 -5.84 -2.66
C HIS A 193 22.29 -6.60 -2.77
N LYS A 194 21.69 -7.00 -1.65
CA LYS A 194 20.41 -7.69 -1.65
C LYS A 194 19.43 -7.06 -0.69
N THR A 195 18.17 -7.14 -1.06
CA THR A 195 17.02 -6.79 -0.22
C THR A 195 16.04 -7.96 -0.22
N SER A 196 15.20 -8.03 0.79
CA SER A 196 14.20 -9.08 0.90
C SER A 196 12.81 -8.50 1.15
N VAL A 197 11.82 -9.22 0.65
CA VAL A 197 10.41 -9.07 1.01
C VAL A 197 10.04 -10.26 1.89
N TYR A 198 9.41 -10.00 3.03
CA TYR A 198 8.88 -11.01 3.91
C TYR A 198 7.36 -10.95 3.90
N ALA A 199 6.70 -12.07 3.83
CA ALA A 199 5.25 -12.13 3.86
C ALA A 199 4.76 -13.24 4.79
N TYR A 200 3.61 -12.99 5.38
CA TYR A 200 2.89 -13.94 6.22
C TYR A 200 1.41 -13.96 5.84
N ASN A 201 0.84 -15.14 5.79
CA ASN A 201 -0.60 -15.31 5.67
C ASN A 201 -1.08 -16.13 6.87
N ARG A 202 -1.95 -15.55 7.70
CA ARG A 202 -2.55 -16.19 8.87
C ARG A 202 -3.37 -17.43 8.51
N VAL A 203 -4.00 -17.43 7.34
CA VAL A 203 -4.67 -18.64 6.84
C VAL A 203 -3.62 -19.64 6.39
N GLY A 204 -3.48 -20.70 7.16
CA GLY A 204 -2.50 -21.76 6.95
C GLY A 204 -1.14 -21.50 7.61
N ASP A 205 -0.97 -20.42 8.39
CA ASP A 205 0.26 -20.07 9.14
C ASP A 205 1.53 -20.19 8.29
N ARG A 206 1.54 -19.50 7.12
CA ARG A 206 2.61 -19.63 6.14
C ARG A 206 3.42 -18.35 6.01
N TYR A 207 4.74 -18.53 5.88
CA TYR A 207 5.72 -17.48 5.66
C TYR A 207 6.40 -17.63 4.32
N TRP A 208 6.75 -16.49 3.72
CA TRP A 208 7.57 -16.43 2.50
C TRP A 208 8.65 -15.37 2.68
N LYS A 209 9.81 -15.62 2.09
CA LYS A 209 10.91 -14.68 1.94
C LYS A 209 11.35 -14.71 0.48
N ILE A 210 11.34 -13.55 -0.17
CA ILE A 210 11.87 -13.38 -1.51
C ILE A 210 13.04 -12.41 -1.42
N THR A 211 14.22 -12.88 -1.81
CA THR A 211 15.44 -12.07 -1.84
C THR A 211 15.74 -11.68 -3.28
N CYS A 212 16.02 -10.41 -3.52
CA CYS A 212 16.35 -9.88 -4.83
C CYS A 212 17.55 -8.91 -4.76
N PRO A 213 18.17 -8.61 -5.91
CA PRO A 213 19.22 -7.59 -5.96
C PRO A 213 18.74 -6.25 -5.41
N TYR A 214 19.56 -5.62 -4.57
CA TYR A 214 19.36 -4.25 -4.13
C TYR A 214 20.08 -3.33 -5.10
N LEU A 215 19.35 -2.42 -5.70
CA LEU A 215 19.91 -1.38 -6.54
C LEU A 215 20.04 -0.10 -5.68
N PRO A 216 21.27 0.42 -5.48
CA PRO A 216 21.52 1.59 -4.61
C PRO A 216 21.09 2.88 -5.31
N ALA A 217 19.83 2.94 -5.75
CA ALA A 217 19.22 4.10 -6.37
C ALA A 217 17.82 4.26 -5.78
N HIS A 218 17.48 5.50 -5.48
CA HIS A 218 16.16 5.82 -4.94
C HIS A 218 15.21 6.11 -6.10
N TYR A 219 14.21 5.25 -6.24
CA TYR A 219 13.15 5.41 -7.23
C TYR A 219 11.81 5.65 -6.52
N PRO A 220 11.31 6.90 -6.53
CA PRO A 220 9.98 7.19 -6.01
C PRO A 220 8.91 6.33 -6.70
N GLY A 221 7.90 5.90 -5.92
CA GLY A 221 6.79 5.10 -6.46
C GLY A 221 7.04 3.59 -6.56
N THR A 222 8.18 3.07 -6.08
CA THR A 222 8.42 1.62 -6.04
C THR A 222 7.47 0.91 -5.08
N GLY A 223 7.11 1.52 -3.93
CA GLY A 223 6.08 1.02 -3.01
C GLY A 223 4.72 0.94 -3.70
N ASP A 224 4.27 2.05 -4.31
CA ASP A 224 3.02 2.10 -5.07
C ASP A 224 2.98 1.04 -6.18
N THR A 225 4.10 0.87 -6.88
CA THR A 225 4.25 -0.12 -7.94
C THR A 225 4.11 -1.54 -7.40
N PHE A 226 4.85 -1.87 -6.34
CA PHE A 226 4.82 -3.18 -5.70
C PHE A 226 3.41 -3.53 -5.22
N THR A 227 2.79 -2.64 -4.45
CA THR A 227 1.46 -2.86 -3.89
C THR A 227 0.37 -2.89 -4.96
N SER A 228 0.51 -2.12 -6.06
CA SER A 228 -0.39 -2.22 -7.21
C SER A 228 -0.36 -3.60 -7.84
N VAL A 229 0.83 -4.16 -8.07
CA VAL A 229 0.97 -5.51 -8.66
C VAL A 229 0.44 -6.58 -7.72
N ILE A 230 0.72 -6.48 -6.41
CA ILE A 230 0.15 -7.38 -5.38
C ILE A 230 -1.38 -7.33 -5.43
N THR A 231 -1.96 -6.14 -5.40
CA THR A 231 -3.42 -5.94 -5.43
C THR A 231 -4.04 -6.59 -6.67
N GLY A 232 -3.49 -6.28 -7.84
CA GLY A 232 -3.97 -6.81 -9.10
C GLY A 232 -3.82 -8.33 -9.19
N ALA A 233 -2.69 -8.90 -8.80
CA ALA A 233 -2.42 -10.33 -8.83
C ALA A 233 -3.39 -11.11 -7.91
N LEU A 234 -3.58 -10.65 -6.68
CA LEU A 234 -4.53 -11.27 -5.74
C LEU A 234 -5.97 -11.21 -6.26
N LEU A 235 -6.39 -10.08 -6.86
CA LEU A 235 -7.72 -9.95 -7.48
C LEU A 235 -7.90 -10.83 -8.72
N GLN A 236 -6.83 -11.16 -9.44
CA GLN A 236 -6.84 -12.12 -10.53
C GLN A 236 -6.95 -13.57 -10.04
N GLY A 237 -6.75 -13.81 -8.73
CA GLY A 237 -6.81 -15.13 -8.11
C GLY A 237 -5.45 -15.81 -7.98
N ASP A 238 -4.35 -15.08 -8.17
CA ASP A 238 -3.02 -15.60 -7.91
C ASP A 238 -2.84 -15.92 -6.42
N SER A 239 -2.06 -16.96 -6.14
CA SER A 239 -1.62 -17.23 -4.77
C SER A 239 -0.62 -16.16 -4.30
N LEU A 240 -0.52 -15.95 -2.99
CA LEU A 240 0.40 -14.95 -2.43
C LEU A 240 1.85 -15.10 -2.92
N PRO A 241 2.48 -16.29 -2.97
CA PRO A 241 3.84 -16.41 -3.49
C PRO A 241 3.96 -16.01 -4.97
N ILE A 242 2.95 -16.28 -5.80
CA ILE A 242 2.94 -15.84 -7.20
C ILE A 242 2.82 -14.31 -7.27
N ALA A 243 1.94 -13.71 -6.47
CA ALA A 243 1.78 -12.25 -6.42
C ALA A 243 3.08 -11.56 -5.98
N LEU A 244 3.76 -12.10 -4.96
CA LEU A 244 5.05 -11.59 -4.48
C LEU A 244 6.15 -11.68 -5.54
N ASP A 245 6.26 -12.80 -6.23
CA ASP A 245 7.23 -12.97 -7.32
C ASP A 245 6.97 -11.99 -8.45
N ARG A 246 5.72 -11.89 -8.93
CA ARG A 246 5.33 -10.94 -9.96
C ARG A 246 5.66 -9.49 -9.60
N ALA A 247 5.34 -9.07 -8.37
CA ALA A 247 5.62 -7.71 -7.91
C ALA A 247 7.12 -7.44 -7.85
N THR A 248 7.91 -8.38 -7.33
CA THR A 248 9.37 -8.25 -7.24
C THR A 248 10.02 -8.20 -8.62
N GLN A 249 9.63 -9.11 -9.54
CA GLN A 249 10.16 -9.13 -10.91
C GLN A 249 9.77 -7.86 -11.68
N PHE A 250 8.55 -7.36 -11.49
CA PHE A 250 8.11 -6.13 -12.15
C PHE A 250 8.95 -4.94 -11.72
N ILE A 251 9.19 -4.77 -10.40
CA ILE A 251 10.09 -3.72 -9.87
C ILE A 251 11.48 -3.83 -10.50
N LEU A 252 12.08 -5.03 -10.48
CA LEU A 252 13.41 -5.24 -11.06
C LEU A 252 13.45 -4.88 -12.55
N SER A 253 12.40 -5.19 -13.30
CA SER A 253 12.31 -4.86 -14.73
C SER A 253 12.27 -3.34 -14.98
N LEU A 254 11.60 -2.57 -14.11
CA LEU A 254 11.49 -1.12 -14.24
C LEU A 254 12.80 -0.39 -13.93
N ILE A 255 13.60 -0.95 -13.03
CA ILE A 255 14.84 -0.33 -12.58
C ILE A 255 16.00 -0.64 -13.55
N HIS A 256 15.90 -1.69 -14.35
CA HIS A 256 16.93 -2.08 -15.34
C HIS A 256 16.71 -1.46 -16.74
N ILE A 257 15.70 -0.62 -16.91
CA ILE A 257 15.50 0.19 -18.11
C ILE A 257 16.14 1.57 -17.90
#